data_d54829fe75f1edb499103c6239ed809a
#
_entry.id   d54829fe75f1edb499103c6239ed809a
#
_cell.length_a   1.000
_cell.length_b   1.000
_cell.length_c   1.000
_cell.angle_alpha   90.00
_cell.angle_beta   90.00
_cell.angle_gamma   90.00
#
_symmetry.space_group_name_H-M   'P 1'
#
loop_
_entity.id
_entity.type
_entity.pdbx_description
1 polymer ?
#
loop_
_entity_poly.entity_id
_entity_poly.type
_entity_poly.pdbx_seq_one_letter_code
_entity_poly.pdbx_strand_id
1 'polypeptide(L)'
;MISERELNRLEIAQVWNIDRSEVIDNLYSLEKGTLVLRPHHIDVPGWPPGEAEKYTPILLDCFDRGGWFYGAFDDAALIGVAVLESKFIGKRKDQLQLKFLHVSRAYRKNTLGAKLFELASSTARARGAKRLYISATPSENTVNFYVKLGCTLAVLPDPELVELEPEDIHLECDV
;
A
#
# COMPACT_ATOMS: atom_id res chain seq x y z
N MET A 1 -20.34 3.53 -13.22
CA MET A 1 -20.61 2.26 -12.49
C MET A 1 -19.28 1.65 -12.05
N ILE A 2 -19.14 1.36 -10.76
CA ILE A 2 -17.87 0.81 -10.23
C ILE A 2 -17.76 -0.67 -10.61
N SER A 3 -16.64 -1.04 -11.24
CA SER A 3 -16.25 -2.41 -11.56
C SER A 3 -14.89 -2.72 -10.96
N GLU A 4 -14.60 -3.98 -10.74
CA GLU A 4 -13.36 -4.42 -10.12
C GLU A 4 -12.79 -5.62 -10.87
N ARG A 5 -11.50 -5.61 -11.14
CA ARG A 5 -10.80 -6.67 -11.86
C ARG A 5 -9.28 -6.55 -11.74
N GLU A 6 -8.57 -7.58 -12.16
CA GLU A 6 -7.13 -7.49 -12.33
C GLU A 6 -6.76 -6.50 -13.45
N LEU A 7 -5.63 -5.81 -13.27
CA LEU A 7 -5.03 -4.96 -14.29
C LEU A 7 -4.20 -5.81 -15.25
N ASN A 8 -4.19 -5.39 -16.50
CA ASN A 8 -3.18 -5.86 -17.45
C ASN A 8 -1.94 -4.93 -17.40
N ARG A 9 -0.86 -5.37 -18.04
CA ARG A 9 0.44 -4.68 -17.99
C ARG A 9 0.38 -3.23 -18.51
N LEU A 10 -0.45 -2.97 -19.52
CA LEU A 10 -0.58 -1.62 -20.14
C LEU A 10 -1.35 -0.64 -19.24
N GLU A 11 -2.13 -1.16 -18.30
CA GLU A 11 -2.92 -0.35 -17.37
C GLU A 11 -2.14 0.09 -16.12
N ILE A 12 -0.94 -0.47 -15.89
CA ILE A 12 -0.14 -0.15 -14.68
C ILE A 12 0.13 1.35 -14.57
N ALA A 13 0.40 2.02 -15.69
CA ALA A 13 0.65 3.46 -15.70
C ALA A 13 -0.57 4.29 -15.24
N GLN A 14 -1.78 3.74 -15.26
CA GLN A 14 -2.99 4.42 -14.78
C GLN A 14 -2.99 4.61 -13.25
N VAL A 15 -2.14 3.91 -12.51
CA VAL A 15 -1.98 4.09 -11.06
C VAL A 15 -1.72 5.56 -10.71
N TRP A 16 -0.98 6.26 -11.55
CA TRP A 16 -0.63 7.67 -11.34
C TRP A 16 -1.79 8.64 -11.56
N ASN A 17 -2.91 8.17 -12.13
CA ASN A 17 -4.15 8.95 -12.26
C ASN A 17 -5.02 8.90 -10.99
N ILE A 18 -4.71 8.03 -10.04
CA ILE A 18 -5.40 7.98 -8.75
C ILE A 18 -5.12 9.29 -7.99
N ASP A 19 -6.17 9.97 -7.58
CA ASP A 19 -6.04 11.19 -6.77
C ASP A 19 -5.57 10.84 -5.35
N ARG A 20 -4.26 11.00 -5.14
CA ARG A 20 -3.61 10.79 -3.84
C ARG A 20 -3.67 12.02 -2.93
N SER A 21 -4.25 13.12 -3.36
CA SER A 21 -4.28 14.34 -2.54
C SER A 21 -4.94 14.10 -1.19
N GLU A 22 -4.37 14.70 -0.14
CA GLU A 22 -4.88 14.63 1.22
C GLU A 22 -4.37 15.79 2.09
N VAL A 23 -5.06 16.06 3.18
CA VAL A 23 -4.58 16.92 4.25
C VAL A 23 -4.10 16.01 5.39
N ILE A 24 -2.85 16.15 5.77
CA ILE A 24 -2.24 15.45 6.90
C ILE A 24 -2.10 16.46 8.03
N ASP A 25 -2.67 16.17 9.20
CA ASP A 25 -2.57 17.02 10.38
C ASP A 25 -1.60 16.45 11.42
N ASN A 26 -1.38 15.14 11.38
CA ASN A 26 -0.50 14.45 12.31
C ASN A 26 0.33 13.37 11.61
N LEU A 27 1.57 13.18 12.07
CA LEU A 27 2.45 12.10 11.64
C LEU A 27 2.80 11.19 12.80
N TYR A 28 2.90 9.91 12.52
CA TYR A 28 3.54 8.95 13.41
C TYR A 28 5.05 8.91 13.21
N SER A 29 5.77 8.74 14.31
CA SER A 29 7.17 8.32 14.31
C SER A 29 7.33 7.11 15.22
N LEU A 30 8.35 6.30 14.95
CA LEU A 30 8.68 5.17 15.81
C LEU A 30 9.80 5.59 16.77
N GLU A 31 9.47 5.71 18.06
CA GLU A 31 10.41 6.09 19.11
C GLU A 31 10.57 4.94 20.10
N LYS A 32 11.76 4.34 20.17
CA LYS A 32 12.06 3.20 21.07
C LYS A 32 11.02 2.05 20.97
N GLY A 33 10.58 1.73 19.74
CA GLY A 33 9.62 0.66 19.50
C GLY A 33 8.15 1.04 19.73
N THR A 34 7.85 2.31 20.02
CA THR A 34 6.51 2.82 20.26
C THR A 34 6.13 3.86 19.20
N LEU A 35 4.91 3.78 18.67
CA LEU A 35 4.36 4.80 17.78
C LEU A 35 4.02 6.06 18.59
N VAL A 36 4.56 7.19 18.17
CA VAL A 36 4.31 8.51 18.74
C VAL A 36 3.66 9.40 17.68
N LEU A 37 2.48 9.93 17.99
CA LEU A 37 1.76 10.84 17.11
C LEU A 37 2.14 12.29 17.44
N ARG A 38 2.53 13.05 16.42
CA ARG A 38 2.88 14.47 16.56
C ARG A 38 2.13 15.33 15.55
N PRO A 39 1.69 16.53 15.95
CA PRO A 39 1.12 17.48 15.03
C PRO A 39 2.13 17.84 13.92
N HIS A 40 1.68 17.74 12.68
CA HIS A 40 2.48 18.12 11.52
C HIS A 40 1.55 18.32 10.32
N HIS A 41 1.19 19.57 10.06
CA HIS A 41 0.24 19.89 8.99
C HIS A 41 0.93 19.91 7.63
N ILE A 42 0.42 19.12 6.70
CA ILE A 42 0.87 19.06 5.31
C ILE A 42 -0.35 18.98 4.38
N ASP A 43 -0.41 19.89 3.42
CA ASP A 43 -1.30 19.75 2.27
C ASP A 43 -0.58 18.97 1.17
N VAL A 44 -0.96 17.72 0.97
CA VAL A 44 -0.41 16.86 -0.09
C VAL A 44 -1.24 17.05 -1.35
N PRO A 45 -0.67 17.65 -2.42
CA PRO A 45 -1.45 17.95 -3.64
C PRO A 45 -1.71 16.74 -4.51
N GLY A 46 -1.00 15.64 -4.30
CA GLY A 46 -1.07 14.42 -5.09
C GLY A 46 0.19 13.58 -4.97
N TRP A 47 0.55 12.90 -6.04
CA TRP A 47 1.80 12.14 -6.08
C TRP A 47 3.02 13.07 -6.00
N PRO A 48 4.06 12.70 -5.24
CA PRO A 48 5.30 13.48 -5.21
C PRO A 48 5.92 13.60 -6.61
N PRO A 49 6.58 14.74 -6.92
CA PRO A 49 7.33 14.87 -8.17
C PRO A 49 8.37 13.75 -8.30
N GLY A 50 8.43 13.11 -9.49
CA GLY A 50 9.36 12.01 -9.76
C GLY A 50 8.91 10.63 -9.28
N GLU A 51 7.76 10.53 -8.60
CA GLU A 51 7.23 9.26 -8.08
C GLU A 51 6.92 8.29 -9.22
N ALA A 52 6.25 8.75 -10.26
CA ALA A 52 5.90 7.92 -11.41
C ALA A 52 7.16 7.38 -12.12
N GLU A 53 8.16 8.21 -12.31
CA GLU A 53 9.42 7.84 -12.95
C GLU A 53 10.20 6.82 -12.10
N LYS A 54 10.21 7.00 -10.79
CA LYS A 54 10.88 6.11 -9.83
C LYS A 54 10.19 4.73 -9.77
N TYR A 55 8.87 4.73 -9.62
CA TYR A 55 8.12 3.51 -9.28
C TYR A 55 7.53 2.76 -10.47
N THR A 56 7.33 3.39 -11.63
CA THR A 56 6.81 2.65 -12.81
C THR A 56 7.68 1.45 -13.18
N PRO A 57 9.02 1.57 -13.28
CA PRO A 57 9.87 0.41 -13.56
C PRO A 57 9.76 -0.68 -12.49
N ILE A 58 9.64 -0.30 -11.22
CA ILE A 58 9.50 -1.22 -10.08
C ILE A 58 8.16 -1.98 -10.17
N LEU A 59 7.07 -1.29 -10.51
CA LEU A 59 5.76 -1.91 -10.67
C LEU A 59 5.72 -2.85 -11.88
N LEU A 60 6.31 -2.45 -13.01
CA LEU A 60 6.40 -3.29 -14.19
C LEU A 60 7.22 -4.56 -13.93
N ASP A 61 8.36 -4.44 -13.26
CA ASP A 61 9.16 -5.59 -12.84
C ASP A 61 8.37 -6.51 -11.88
N CYS A 62 7.66 -5.94 -10.92
CA CYS A 62 6.78 -6.68 -10.02
C CYS A 62 5.71 -7.46 -10.80
N PHE A 63 5.06 -6.82 -11.78
CA PHE A 63 4.06 -7.46 -12.63
C PHE A 63 4.67 -8.60 -13.44
N ASP A 64 5.79 -8.36 -14.10
CA ASP A 64 6.48 -9.34 -14.96
C ASP A 64 6.97 -10.57 -14.17
N ARG A 65 7.23 -10.41 -12.87
CA ARG A 65 7.56 -11.52 -11.95
C ARG A 65 6.34 -12.22 -11.34
N GLY A 66 5.13 -11.86 -11.77
CA GLY A 66 3.90 -12.49 -11.29
C GLY A 66 3.25 -11.80 -10.09
N GLY A 67 3.59 -10.55 -9.82
CA GLY A 67 2.87 -9.71 -8.87
C GLY A 67 1.37 -9.63 -9.22
N TRP A 68 0.53 -9.48 -8.20
CA TRP A 68 -0.91 -9.36 -8.37
C TRP A 68 -1.31 -7.89 -8.33
N PHE A 69 -2.02 -7.45 -9.36
CA PHE A 69 -2.49 -6.08 -9.54
C PHE A 69 -4.00 -6.09 -9.70
N TYR A 70 -4.71 -5.49 -8.76
CA TYR A 70 -6.17 -5.46 -8.76
C TYR A 70 -6.67 -4.03 -8.66
N GLY A 71 -7.58 -3.66 -9.54
CA GLY A 71 -8.09 -2.31 -9.65
C GLY A 71 -9.59 -2.21 -9.49
N ALA A 72 -10.03 -1.10 -8.92
CA ALA A 72 -11.39 -0.62 -8.96
C ALA A 72 -11.49 0.53 -9.96
N PHE A 73 -12.49 0.48 -10.83
CA PHE A 73 -12.71 1.43 -11.91
C PHE A 73 -14.09 2.07 -11.78
N ASP A 74 -14.17 3.38 -11.96
CA ASP A 74 -15.44 4.03 -12.27
C ASP A 74 -15.47 4.36 -13.75
N ASP A 75 -16.31 3.62 -14.47
CA ASP A 75 -16.27 3.49 -15.93
C ASP A 75 -14.85 3.10 -16.42
N ALA A 76 -14.13 4.00 -17.07
CA ALA A 76 -12.76 3.74 -17.55
C ALA A 76 -11.66 4.27 -16.62
N ALA A 77 -12.00 5.01 -15.57
CA ALA A 77 -11.04 5.63 -14.65
C ALA A 77 -10.64 4.66 -13.52
N LEU A 78 -9.36 4.40 -13.37
CA LEU A 78 -8.84 3.66 -12.21
C LEU A 78 -8.95 4.54 -10.96
N ILE A 79 -9.80 4.15 -10.01
CA ILE A 79 -10.09 4.89 -8.78
C ILE A 79 -9.49 4.25 -7.53
N GLY A 80 -9.04 3.03 -7.64
CA GLY A 80 -8.37 2.32 -6.54
C GLY A 80 -7.53 1.17 -7.05
N VAL A 81 -6.44 0.87 -6.36
CA VAL A 81 -5.52 -0.22 -6.72
C VAL A 81 -4.95 -0.88 -5.49
N ALA A 82 -4.79 -2.20 -5.55
CA ALA A 82 -3.95 -2.98 -4.65
C ALA A 82 -2.90 -3.73 -5.47
N VAL A 83 -1.65 -3.70 -5.01
CA VAL A 83 -0.52 -4.41 -5.63
C VAL A 83 0.13 -5.30 -4.59
N LEU A 84 0.11 -6.60 -4.84
CA LEU A 84 0.75 -7.61 -4.01
C LEU A 84 2.01 -8.12 -4.72
N GLU A 85 3.13 -8.09 -4.02
CA GLU A 85 4.41 -8.60 -4.52
C GLU A 85 4.37 -10.13 -4.66
N SER A 86 5.18 -10.67 -5.57
CA SER A 86 5.33 -12.12 -5.76
C SER A 86 6.50 -12.71 -4.98
N LYS A 87 7.49 -11.88 -4.63
CA LYS A 87 8.68 -12.30 -3.88
C LYS A 87 8.37 -12.40 -2.39
N PHE A 88 8.57 -13.58 -1.84
CA PHE A 88 8.48 -13.77 -0.40
C PHE A 88 9.64 -13.11 0.33
N ILE A 89 9.32 -12.37 1.38
CA ILE A 89 10.28 -11.67 2.23
C ILE A 89 10.19 -12.16 3.68
N GLY A 90 10.97 -11.55 4.55
CA GLY A 90 11.09 -11.94 5.96
C GLY A 90 12.07 -13.10 6.17
N LYS A 91 12.51 -13.28 7.38
CA LYS A 91 13.49 -14.32 7.75
C LYS A 91 13.01 -15.74 7.42
N ARG A 92 11.69 -15.98 7.52
CA ARG A 92 11.07 -17.28 7.23
C ARG A 92 10.58 -17.41 5.80
N LYS A 93 10.71 -16.36 4.98
CA LYS A 93 10.14 -16.32 3.62
C LYS A 93 8.64 -16.64 3.61
N ASP A 94 7.91 -16.09 4.56
CA ASP A 94 6.47 -16.32 4.77
C ASP A 94 5.61 -15.05 4.68
N GLN A 95 6.22 -13.95 4.24
CA GLN A 95 5.55 -12.66 4.07
C GLN A 95 5.52 -12.25 2.60
N LEU A 96 4.40 -11.68 2.15
CA LEU A 96 4.30 -10.96 0.88
C LEU A 96 4.02 -9.48 1.15
N GLN A 97 4.72 -8.60 0.44
CA GLN A 97 4.51 -7.17 0.56
C GLN A 97 3.23 -6.73 -0.15
N LEU A 98 2.33 -6.06 0.57
CA LEU A 98 1.31 -5.22 -0.04
C LEU A 98 2.00 -3.92 -0.47
N LYS A 99 2.45 -3.90 -1.73
CA LYS A 99 3.34 -2.86 -2.26
C LYS A 99 2.63 -1.54 -2.47
N PHE A 100 1.40 -1.56 -2.99
CA PHE A 100 0.53 -0.40 -3.16
C PHE A 100 -0.88 -0.72 -2.70
N LEU A 101 -1.47 0.23 -2.00
CA LEU A 101 -2.91 0.28 -1.72
C LEU A 101 -3.34 1.75 -1.73
N HIS A 102 -3.93 2.18 -2.82
CA HIS A 102 -4.36 3.56 -3.00
C HIS A 102 -5.81 3.63 -3.46
N VAL A 103 -6.54 4.61 -2.96
CA VAL A 103 -7.91 4.93 -3.37
C VAL A 103 -7.98 6.43 -3.61
N SER A 104 -8.54 6.85 -4.74
CA SER A 104 -8.76 8.25 -5.07
C SER A 104 -9.57 8.96 -3.99
N ARG A 105 -9.21 10.20 -3.69
CA ARG A 105 -9.75 10.99 -2.56
C ARG A 105 -11.27 10.98 -2.51
N ALA A 106 -11.95 11.15 -3.64
CA ALA A 106 -13.41 11.18 -3.71
C ALA A 106 -14.08 9.84 -3.32
N TYR A 107 -13.35 8.74 -3.37
CA TYR A 107 -13.84 7.38 -3.07
C TYR A 107 -13.34 6.84 -1.72
N ARG A 108 -12.59 7.65 -0.95
CA ARG A 108 -12.15 7.30 0.41
C ARG A 108 -13.31 7.39 1.40
N LYS A 109 -13.09 6.83 2.61
CA LYS A 109 -14.09 6.72 3.69
C LYS A 109 -15.32 5.85 3.33
N ASN A 110 -15.30 5.23 2.17
CA ASN A 110 -16.14 4.10 1.79
C ASN A 110 -15.39 2.80 2.10
N THR A 111 -16.03 1.68 1.90
CA THR A 111 -15.43 0.35 2.20
C THR A 111 -14.38 -0.10 1.19
N LEU A 112 -14.15 0.65 0.11
CA LEU A 112 -13.30 0.24 -1.03
C LEU A 112 -11.87 -0.11 -0.61
N GLY A 113 -11.22 0.72 0.20
CA GLY A 113 -9.86 0.44 0.67
C GLY A 113 -9.77 -0.83 1.51
N ALA A 114 -10.73 -1.04 2.42
CA ALA A 114 -10.79 -2.27 3.22
C ALA A 114 -11.05 -3.51 2.35
N LYS A 115 -11.92 -3.39 1.35
CA LYS A 115 -12.19 -4.47 0.41
C LYS A 115 -10.96 -4.85 -0.42
N LEU A 116 -10.23 -3.87 -0.94
CA LEU A 116 -8.97 -4.10 -1.66
C LEU A 116 -7.92 -4.79 -0.77
N PHE A 117 -7.84 -4.37 0.49
CA PHE A 117 -6.97 -5.02 1.48
C PHE A 117 -7.36 -6.47 1.74
N GLU A 118 -8.65 -6.76 1.92
CA GLU A 118 -9.15 -8.13 2.10
C GLU A 118 -8.83 -9.03 0.91
N LEU A 119 -9.00 -8.52 -0.31
CA LEU A 119 -8.68 -9.26 -1.53
C LEU A 119 -7.18 -9.56 -1.62
N ALA A 120 -6.33 -8.57 -1.30
CA ALA A 120 -4.89 -8.76 -1.24
C ALA A 120 -4.49 -9.79 -0.17
N SER A 121 -5.09 -9.72 1.01
CA SER A 121 -4.88 -10.67 2.10
C SER A 121 -5.27 -12.10 1.72
N SER A 122 -6.44 -12.26 1.10
CA SER A 122 -6.92 -13.56 0.61
C SER A 122 -6.02 -14.13 -0.48
N THR A 123 -5.55 -13.27 -1.40
CA THR A 123 -4.62 -13.65 -2.47
C THR A 123 -3.26 -14.05 -1.90
N ALA A 124 -2.74 -13.30 -0.92
CA ALA A 124 -1.49 -13.63 -0.24
C ALA A 124 -1.58 -15.00 0.45
N ARG A 125 -2.67 -15.26 1.17
CA ARG A 125 -2.94 -16.56 1.81
C ARG A 125 -2.98 -17.69 0.78
N ALA A 126 -3.70 -17.50 -0.32
CA ALA A 126 -3.79 -18.50 -1.40
C ALA A 126 -2.42 -18.77 -2.04
N ARG A 127 -1.50 -17.82 -2.04
CA ARG A 127 -0.12 -17.97 -2.50
C ARG A 127 0.82 -18.59 -1.44
N GLY A 128 0.32 -18.87 -0.25
CA GLY A 128 1.07 -19.51 0.84
C GLY A 128 1.72 -18.56 1.84
N ALA A 129 1.47 -17.26 1.74
CA ALA A 129 1.91 -16.32 2.75
C ALA A 129 1.20 -16.56 4.09
N LYS A 130 1.89 -16.26 5.18
CA LYS A 130 1.33 -16.24 6.54
C LYS A 130 1.00 -14.82 6.99
N ARG A 131 1.64 -13.83 6.39
CA ARG A 131 1.46 -12.42 6.72
C ARG A 131 1.63 -11.53 5.49
N LEU A 132 0.88 -10.42 5.48
CA LEU A 132 1.21 -9.25 4.67
C LEU A 132 2.27 -8.42 5.37
N TYR A 133 3.16 -7.82 4.59
CA TYR A 133 4.09 -6.79 5.03
C TYR A 133 3.72 -5.46 4.37
N ILE A 134 3.65 -4.38 5.15
CA ILE A 134 3.24 -3.07 4.67
C ILE A 134 4.31 -2.04 5.09
N SER A 135 4.82 -1.27 4.12
CA SER A 135 5.56 -0.05 4.34
C SER A 135 4.57 1.11 4.21
N ALA A 136 4.12 1.65 5.33
CA ALA A 136 3.02 2.61 5.37
C ALA A 136 3.53 4.03 5.48
N THR A 137 3.03 4.92 4.62
CA THR A 137 3.19 6.36 4.81
C THR A 137 2.83 6.73 6.25
N PRO A 138 3.65 7.54 6.95
CA PRO A 138 3.51 7.76 8.40
C PRO A 138 2.32 8.65 8.79
N SER A 139 1.45 9.03 7.87
CA SER A 139 0.26 9.81 8.20
C SER A 139 -0.67 9.08 9.15
N GLU A 140 -1.29 9.83 10.06
CA GLU A 140 -2.27 9.29 11.01
C GLU A 140 -3.35 8.46 10.33
N ASN A 141 -3.89 8.98 9.22
CA ASN A 141 -4.96 8.31 8.48
C ASN A 141 -4.52 6.95 7.92
N THR A 142 -3.31 6.88 7.34
CA THR A 142 -2.80 5.65 6.73
C THR A 142 -2.45 4.60 7.78
N VAL A 143 -1.71 4.97 8.81
CA VAL A 143 -1.33 4.03 9.88
C VAL A 143 -2.57 3.52 10.62
N ASN A 144 -3.49 4.41 10.99
CA ASN A 144 -4.73 4.02 11.66
C ASN A 144 -5.63 3.14 10.80
N PHE A 145 -5.64 3.33 9.48
CA PHE A 145 -6.35 2.45 8.56
C PHE A 145 -5.85 1.00 8.69
N TYR A 146 -4.55 0.78 8.62
CA TYR A 146 -3.98 -0.57 8.75
C TYR A 146 -4.13 -1.15 10.16
N VAL A 147 -3.96 -0.34 11.20
CA VAL A 147 -4.16 -0.79 12.59
C VAL A 147 -5.60 -1.26 12.82
N LYS A 148 -6.59 -0.55 12.29
CA LYS A 148 -8.00 -0.97 12.36
C LYS A 148 -8.28 -2.27 11.62
N LEU A 149 -7.49 -2.62 10.61
CA LEU A 149 -7.57 -3.89 9.90
C LEU A 149 -6.80 -5.04 10.58
N GLY A 150 -6.24 -4.78 11.76
CA GLY A 150 -5.53 -5.78 12.56
C GLY A 150 -4.03 -5.84 12.34
N CYS A 151 -3.46 -4.88 11.59
CA CYS A 151 -2.01 -4.82 11.42
C CYS A 151 -1.33 -4.30 12.69
N THR A 152 -0.14 -4.80 12.94
CA THR A 152 0.73 -4.43 14.06
C THR A 152 2.11 -4.02 13.54
N LEU A 153 2.94 -3.42 14.39
CA LEU A 153 4.33 -3.12 14.01
C LEU A 153 5.07 -4.38 13.61
N ALA A 154 5.79 -4.31 12.50
CA ALA A 154 6.63 -5.41 12.05
C ALA A 154 7.71 -5.71 13.10
N VAL A 155 7.80 -6.98 13.53
CA VAL A 155 8.78 -7.41 14.53
C VAL A 155 10.20 -7.27 13.97
N LEU A 156 10.39 -7.61 12.71
CA LEU A 156 11.66 -7.50 11.99
C LEU A 156 11.42 -6.75 10.67
N PRO A 157 11.56 -5.42 10.65
CA PRO A 157 11.45 -4.65 9.42
C PRO A 157 12.41 -5.13 8.34
N ASP A 158 11.94 -5.16 7.09
CA ASP A 158 12.75 -5.56 5.95
C ASP A 158 13.78 -4.47 5.63
N PRO A 159 15.10 -4.78 5.63
CA PRO A 159 16.14 -3.77 5.46
C PRO A 159 16.09 -3.03 4.12
N GLU A 160 15.75 -3.73 3.03
CA GLU A 160 15.66 -3.12 1.69
C GLU A 160 14.50 -2.11 1.64
N LEU A 161 13.36 -2.45 2.27
CA LEU A 161 12.20 -1.57 2.31
C LEU A 161 12.40 -0.40 3.26
N VAL A 162 13.12 -0.58 4.36
CA VAL A 162 13.53 0.52 5.25
C VAL A 162 14.46 1.49 4.53
N GLU A 163 15.41 0.99 3.75
CA GLU A 163 16.32 1.84 2.97
C GLU A 163 15.58 2.61 1.87
N LEU A 164 14.60 1.96 1.22
CA LEU A 164 13.82 2.58 0.15
C LEU A 164 12.95 3.74 0.64
N GLU A 165 12.29 3.56 1.79
CA GLU A 165 11.38 4.54 2.41
C GLU A 165 11.63 4.61 3.93
N PRO A 166 12.67 5.36 4.36
CA PRO A 166 13.12 5.34 5.76
C PRO A 166 12.15 5.99 6.74
N GLU A 167 11.23 6.84 6.26
CA GLU A 167 10.23 7.51 7.10
C GLU A 167 8.95 6.68 7.30
N ASP A 168 8.78 5.61 6.52
CA ASP A 168 7.58 4.78 6.57
C ASP A 168 7.48 4.00 7.89
N ILE A 169 6.24 3.73 8.30
CA ILE A 169 5.93 2.83 9.40
C ILE A 169 5.76 1.42 8.85
N HIS A 170 6.60 0.51 9.28
CA HIS A 170 6.60 -0.88 8.85
C HIS A 170 5.64 -1.71 9.69
N LEU A 171 4.66 -2.32 9.04
CA LEU A 171 3.58 -3.08 9.66
C LEU A 171 3.54 -4.50 9.11
N GLU A 172 2.96 -5.41 9.85
CA GLU A 172 2.62 -6.76 9.42
C GLU A 172 1.21 -7.15 9.84
N CYS A 173 0.58 -8.02 9.08
CA CYS A 173 -0.80 -8.46 9.31
C CYS A 173 -0.91 -9.94 8.98
N ASP A 174 -1.44 -10.75 9.88
CA ASP A 174 -1.73 -12.17 9.62
C ASP A 174 -2.79 -12.30 8.50
N VAL A 175 -2.67 -13.32 7.66
CA VAL A 175 -3.59 -13.57 6.54
C VAL A 175 -4.28 -14.91 6.62
#